data_4f1bf423faaa26a33a6fefbeffb89235
#
_entry.id   4f1bf423faaa26a33a6fefbeffb89235
#
_cell.length_a   1.000
_cell.length_b   1.000
_cell.length_c   1.000
_cell.angle_alpha   90.00
_cell.angle_beta   90.00
_cell.angle_gamma   90.00
#
_symmetry.space_group_name_H-M   'P 1'
#
loop_
_entity.id
_entity.type
_entity.pdbx_description
1 polymer ?
#
loop_
_entity_poly.entity_id
_entity_poly.type
_entity_poly.pdbx_seq_one_letter_code
_entity_poly.pdbx_strand_id
1 'polypeptide(L)'
;MFLLGDAFTAEAKKRNFEFYDPLTTGDSSLSSCVEAIIAAQVGDVEKAIRYGLAAILMDLANVGGNVKDGCHIASMGGSWMMMTYGLGGMRDDDGNLSFWPRRAPEDNAILRFPVTYRGQMLEVEIGLENVKYTLREGISLTIRHETEEIQLTRENPESVRPVSGG
;
A
#
# COMPACT_ATOMS: atom_id res chain seq x y z
N MET A 1 10.25 -4.84 -9.46
CA MET A 1 8.92 -4.35 -9.93
C MET A 1 8.33 -3.30 -9.00
N PHE A 2 8.32 -3.52 -7.67
CA PHE A 2 7.77 -2.54 -6.73
C PHE A 2 8.54 -1.22 -6.73
N LEU A 3 9.86 -1.24 -6.46
CA LEU A 3 10.71 -0.03 -6.37
C LEU A 3 10.93 0.71 -7.70
N LEU A 4 10.65 0.07 -8.83
CA LEU A 4 10.77 0.65 -10.17
C LEU A 4 9.41 0.53 -10.86
N GLY A 5 8.35 0.98 -10.17
CA GLY A 5 6.97 0.78 -10.58
C GLY A 5 6.68 1.24 -12.00
N ASP A 6 7.15 2.42 -12.36
CA ASP A 6 6.88 3.04 -13.67
C ASP A 6 7.70 2.42 -14.82
N ALA A 7 8.73 1.61 -14.52
CA ALA A 7 9.51 0.91 -15.54
C ALA A 7 8.80 -0.33 -16.13
N PHE A 8 7.65 -0.72 -15.56
CA PHE A 8 6.92 -1.91 -15.98
C PHE A 8 5.45 -1.61 -16.24
N THR A 9 4.91 -2.12 -17.35
CA THR A 9 3.47 -2.04 -17.62
C THR A 9 2.68 -2.93 -16.66
N ALA A 10 1.39 -2.67 -16.50
CA ALA A 10 0.51 -3.49 -15.65
C ALA A 10 0.51 -4.96 -16.08
N GLU A 11 0.48 -5.23 -17.40
CA GLU A 11 0.54 -6.58 -17.98
C GLU A 11 1.87 -7.28 -17.69
N ALA A 12 2.99 -6.53 -17.76
CA ALA A 12 4.32 -7.07 -17.44
C ALA A 12 4.41 -7.42 -15.95
N LYS A 13 3.88 -6.56 -15.06
CA LYS A 13 3.82 -6.84 -13.62
C LYS A 13 3.01 -8.10 -13.32
N LYS A 14 1.81 -8.20 -13.90
CA LYS A 14 0.91 -9.34 -13.73
C LYS A 14 1.57 -10.64 -14.20
N ARG A 15 2.07 -10.67 -15.44
CA ARG A 15 2.75 -11.84 -16.00
C ARG A 15 3.96 -12.27 -15.18
N ASN A 16 4.77 -11.33 -14.71
CA ASN A 16 5.92 -11.62 -13.89
C ASN A 16 5.50 -12.14 -12.51
N PHE A 17 4.46 -11.56 -11.90
CA PHE A 17 3.93 -12.04 -10.63
C PHE A 17 3.41 -13.47 -10.76
N GLU A 18 2.56 -13.76 -11.75
CA GLU A 18 2.03 -15.10 -12.00
C GLU A 18 3.13 -16.15 -12.24
N PHE A 19 4.24 -15.76 -12.86
CA PHE A 19 5.36 -16.65 -13.12
C PHE A 19 6.24 -16.89 -11.89
N TYR A 20 6.61 -15.84 -11.15
CA TYR A 20 7.57 -15.95 -10.06
C TYR A 20 6.95 -16.29 -8.71
N ASP A 21 5.70 -15.91 -8.45
CA ASP A 21 5.01 -16.17 -7.19
C ASP A 21 5.03 -17.65 -6.77
N PRO A 22 4.66 -18.62 -7.63
CA PRO A 22 4.74 -20.04 -7.26
C PRO A 22 6.17 -20.58 -7.11
N LEU A 23 7.19 -19.85 -7.57
CA LEU A 23 8.60 -20.24 -7.47
C LEU A 23 9.28 -19.60 -6.24
N THR A 24 8.62 -18.64 -5.59
CA THR A 24 9.16 -17.95 -4.42
C THR A 24 8.98 -18.83 -3.18
N THR A 25 10.08 -19.14 -2.50
CA THR A 25 10.06 -20.04 -1.33
C THR A 25 9.48 -19.41 -0.07
N GLY A 26 9.47 -18.07 0.00
CA GLY A 26 8.96 -17.33 1.16
C GLY A 26 9.82 -17.44 2.42
N ASP A 27 11.06 -17.92 2.30
CA ASP A 27 11.98 -18.17 3.44
C ASP A 27 12.41 -16.86 4.15
N SER A 28 12.31 -15.73 3.47
CA SER A 28 12.64 -14.43 4.05
C SER A 28 11.41 -13.75 4.63
N SER A 29 11.51 -13.25 5.85
CA SER A 29 10.46 -12.44 6.49
C SER A 29 10.12 -11.16 5.71
N LEU A 30 10.95 -10.76 4.74
CA LEU A 30 10.74 -9.61 3.87
C LEU A 30 9.96 -9.96 2.59
N SER A 31 9.91 -11.22 2.18
CA SER A 31 9.25 -11.63 0.95
C SER A 31 7.75 -11.30 0.98
N SER A 32 7.08 -11.70 2.06
CA SER A 32 5.62 -11.58 2.17
C SER A 32 5.10 -10.15 2.03
N CYS A 33 5.82 -9.15 2.56
CA CYS A 33 5.35 -7.75 2.42
C CYS A 33 5.49 -7.24 0.98
N VAL A 34 6.55 -7.61 0.25
CA VAL A 34 6.74 -7.21 -1.15
C VAL A 34 5.76 -7.96 -2.05
N GLU A 35 5.55 -9.26 -1.81
CA GLU A 35 4.55 -10.08 -2.51
C GLU A 35 3.14 -9.52 -2.32
N ALA A 36 2.78 -9.10 -1.09
CA ALA A 36 1.51 -8.46 -0.80
C ALA A 36 1.30 -7.17 -1.61
N ILE A 37 2.32 -6.31 -1.70
CA ILE A 37 2.26 -5.07 -2.46
C ILE A 37 2.06 -5.36 -3.96
N ILE A 38 2.81 -6.30 -4.52
CA ILE A 38 2.68 -6.65 -5.94
C ILE A 38 1.34 -7.32 -6.21
N ALA A 39 0.89 -8.24 -5.35
CA ALA A 39 -0.43 -8.88 -5.47
C ALA A 39 -1.56 -7.84 -5.51
N ALA A 40 -1.55 -6.86 -4.59
CA ALA A 40 -2.51 -5.75 -4.62
C ALA A 40 -2.42 -4.96 -5.93
N GLN A 41 -1.21 -4.69 -6.42
CA GLN A 41 -0.98 -3.91 -7.63
C GLN A 41 -1.48 -4.60 -8.91
N VAL A 42 -1.43 -5.94 -8.96
CA VAL A 42 -1.95 -6.72 -10.10
C VAL A 42 -3.43 -7.09 -9.96
N GLY A 43 -4.09 -6.65 -8.88
CA GLY A 43 -5.51 -6.87 -8.63
C GLY A 43 -5.85 -8.15 -7.88
N ASP A 44 -4.86 -8.92 -7.41
CA ASP A 44 -5.07 -10.11 -6.56
C ASP A 44 -5.12 -9.70 -5.07
N VAL A 45 -6.22 -9.06 -4.68
CA VAL A 45 -6.38 -8.50 -3.33
C VAL A 45 -6.44 -9.61 -2.27
N GLU A 46 -6.99 -10.77 -2.60
CA GLU A 46 -7.03 -11.92 -1.68
C GLU A 46 -5.62 -12.39 -1.32
N LYS A 47 -4.74 -12.56 -2.33
CA LYS A 47 -3.33 -12.88 -2.09
C LYS A 47 -2.61 -11.76 -1.34
N ALA A 48 -2.90 -10.50 -1.67
CA ALA A 48 -2.32 -9.35 -0.98
C ALA A 48 -2.61 -9.39 0.52
N ILE A 49 -3.85 -9.67 0.91
CA ILE A 49 -4.25 -9.82 2.33
C ILE A 49 -3.57 -11.02 2.95
N ARG A 50 -3.55 -12.16 2.28
CA ARG A 50 -2.90 -13.38 2.81
C ARG A 50 -1.41 -13.18 3.09
N TYR A 51 -0.66 -12.62 2.16
CA TYR A 51 0.76 -12.30 2.35
C TYR A 51 0.96 -11.19 3.38
N GLY A 52 0.10 -10.19 3.38
CA GLY A 52 0.13 -9.12 4.37
C GLY A 52 -0.08 -9.62 5.79
N LEU A 53 -1.04 -10.52 6.01
CA LEU A 53 -1.25 -11.17 7.31
C LEU A 53 -0.03 -11.98 7.74
N ALA A 54 0.64 -12.70 6.83
CA ALA A 54 1.87 -13.41 7.15
C ALA A 54 2.97 -12.45 7.63
N ALA A 55 3.10 -11.28 7.00
CA ALA A 55 4.06 -10.26 7.41
C ALA A 55 3.69 -9.62 8.78
N ILE A 56 2.42 -9.25 8.98
CA ILE A 56 1.92 -8.64 10.22
C ILE A 56 2.05 -9.60 11.40
N LEU A 57 1.75 -10.87 11.20
CA LEU A 57 1.75 -11.89 12.24
C LEU A 57 3.12 -12.57 12.43
N MET A 58 4.16 -12.13 11.71
CA MET A 58 5.48 -12.78 11.71
C MET A 58 5.97 -13.10 13.13
N ASP A 59 5.98 -12.10 13.99
CA ASP A 59 6.42 -12.27 15.38
C ASP A 59 5.26 -12.66 16.31
N LEU A 60 4.07 -12.11 16.10
CA LEU A 60 2.92 -12.36 16.98
C LEU A 60 2.44 -13.82 16.97
N ALA A 61 2.50 -14.46 15.80
CA ALA A 61 2.11 -15.85 15.62
C ALA A 61 3.31 -16.79 15.39
N ASN A 62 4.55 -16.28 15.55
CA ASN A 62 5.76 -17.05 15.33
C ASN A 62 5.77 -17.81 13.98
N VAL A 63 5.37 -17.11 12.92
CA VAL A 63 5.16 -17.67 11.57
C VAL A 63 6.41 -18.38 11.07
N GLY A 64 7.59 -17.80 11.27
CA GLY A 64 8.88 -18.37 10.88
C GLY A 64 9.47 -19.38 11.88
N GLY A 65 8.85 -19.59 13.05
CA GLY A 65 9.37 -20.47 14.10
C GLY A 65 10.65 -19.96 14.78
N ASN A 66 11.01 -18.70 14.61
CA ASN A 66 12.30 -18.11 14.98
C ASN A 66 12.21 -16.85 15.85
N VAL A 67 11.06 -16.58 16.49
CA VAL A 67 10.88 -15.44 17.42
C VAL A 67 11.90 -15.43 18.56
N LYS A 68 12.38 -16.61 18.96
CA LYS A 68 13.47 -16.74 19.96
C LYS A 68 14.77 -16.03 19.56
N ASP A 69 14.97 -15.78 18.27
CA ASP A 69 16.19 -15.17 17.73
C ASP A 69 16.08 -13.63 17.68
N GLY A 70 14.90 -13.08 18.02
CA GLY A 70 14.61 -11.64 18.10
C GLY A 70 13.44 -11.21 17.24
N CYS A 71 13.10 -9.90 17.28
CA CYS A 71 12.01 -9.32 16.50
C CYS A 71 12.43 -9.07 15.04
N HIS A 72 11.51 -9.37 14.12
CA HIS A 72 11.68 -9.09 12.68
C HIS A 72 11.31 -7.63 12.35
N ILE A 73 12.13 -6.67 12.78
CA ILE A 73 11.86 -5.22 12.63
C ILE A 73 11.56 -4.84 11.18
N ALA A 74 12.26 -5.43 10.22
CA ALA A 74 12.03 -5.17 8.80
C ALA A 74 10.65 -5.68 8.32
N SER A 75 10.14 -6.78 8.88
CA SER A 75 8.78 -7.26 8.60
C SER A 75 7.72 -6.32 9.19
N MET A 76 7.98 -5.72 10.34
CA MET A 76 7.10 -4.68 10.91
C MET A 76 7.01 -3.45 9.98
N GLY A 77 8.15 -2.96 9.48
CA GLY A 77 8.18 -1.90 8.47
C GLY A 77 7.49 -2.31 7.18
N GLY A 78 7.70 -3.55 6.74
CA GLY A 78 7.04 -4.15 5.58
C GLY A 78 5.52 -4.24 5.73
N SER A 79 5.02 -4.49 6.94
CA SER A 79 3.57 -4.51 7.24
C SER A 79 2.95 -3.12 7.02
N TRP A 80 3.63 -2.06 7.46
CA TRP A 80 3.20 -0.69 7.17
C TRP A 80 3.23 -0.40 5.66
N MET A 81 4.28 -0.81 4.97
CA MET A 81 4.39 -0.66 3.51
C MET A 81 3.26 -1.40 2.78
N MET A 82 2.90 -2.60 3.21
CA MET A 82 1.78 -3.34 2.62
C MET A 82 0.46 -2.56 2.73
N MET A 83 0.19 -1.97 3.88
CA MET A 83 -1.02 -1.16 4.05
C MET A 83 -1.01 0.09 3.18
N THR A 84 0.11 0.82 3.13
CA THR A 84 0.19 2.11 2.42
C THR A 84 0.43 1.96 0.93
N TYR A 85 1.43 1.16 0.52
CA TYR A 85 1.76 0.93 -0.90
C TYR A 85 0.92 -0.18 -1.54
N GLY A 86 0.51 -1.19 -0.76
CA GLY A 86 -0.35 -2.27 -1.22
C GLY A 86 -1.80 -1.83 -1.32
N LEU A 87 -2.51 -1.80 -0.18
CA LEU A 87 -3.94 -1.47 -0.12
C LEU A 87 -4.21 0.01 -0.41
N GLY A 88 -3.40 0.91 0.16
CA GLY A 88 -3.49 2.35 -0.11
C GLY A 88 -3.10 2.74 -1.53
N GLY A 89 -2.34 1.90 -2.21
CA GLY A 89 -1.87 2.14 -3.57
C GLY A 89 -0.97 3.36 -3.69
N MET A 90 -0.33 3.78 -2.59
CA MET A 90 0.56 4.95 -2.56
C MET A 90 1.76 4.76 -3.48
N ARG A 91 2.11 5.78 -4.26
CA ARG A 91 3.31 5.83 -5.12
C ARG A 91 3.90 7.24 -5.09
N ASP A 92 5.23 7.31 -5.27
CA ASP A 92 6.00 8.54 -5.38
C ASP A 92 7.15 8.39 -6.41
N ASP A 93 7.04 7.40 -7.29
CA ASP A 93 8.10 6.97 -8.23
C ASP A 93 8.53 8.10 -9.18
N ASP A 94 7.59 8.95 -9.61
CA ASP A 94 7.82 10.10 -10.49
C ASP A 94 8.06 11.42 -9.73
N GLY A 95 8.24 11.33 -8.40
CA GLY A 95 8.38 12.50 -7.53
C GLY A 95 7.06 13.22 -7.27
N ASN A 96 5.92 12.62 -7.59
CA ASN A 96 4.59 13.09 -7.24
C ASN A 96 3.85 12.03 -6.42
N LEU A 97 3.22 12.46 -5.34
CA LEU A 97 2.48 11.54 -4.48
C LEU A 97 1.16 11.17 -5.14
N SER A 98 0.93 9.89 -5.33
CA SER A 98 -0.28 9.35 -5.95
C SER A 98 -0.84 8.16 -5.17
N PHE A 99 -2.15 7.89 -5.34
CA PHE A 99 -2.87 6.83 -4.66
C PHE A 99 -3.78 6.08 -5.64
N TRP A 100 -3.73 4.76 -5.58
CA TRP A 100 -4.57 3.81 -6.32
C TRP A 100 -5.14 2.80 -5.31
N PRO A 101 -6.11 3.20 -4.47
CA PRO A 101 -6.63 2.37 -3.41
C PRO A 101 -7.19 1.05 -3.91
N ARG A 102 -6.94 -0.03 -3.17
CA ARG A 102 -7.40 -1.39 -3.47
C ARG A 102 -8.15 -1.94 -2.27
N ARG A 103 -9.30 -2.52 -2.50
CA ARG A 103 -10.11 -3.14 -1.45
C ARG A 103 -10.56 -4.54 -1.86
N ALA A 104 -10.65 -5.44 -0.88
CA ALA A 104 -11.39 -6.67 -1.07
C ALA A 104 -12.90 -6.36 -1.08
N PRO A 105 -13.70 -7.02 -1.94
CA PRO A 105 -15.14 -6.75 -2.03
C PRO A 105 -15.91 -6.91 -0.71
N GLU A 106 -15.45 -7.81 0.16
CA GLU A 106 -16.10 -8.12 1.45
C GLU A 106 -15.44 -7.42 2.65
N ASP A 107 -14.41 -6.61 2.42
CA ASP A 107 -13.70 -5.91 3.49
C ASP A 107 -14.48 -4.69 3.97
N ASN A 108 -14.90 -4.69 5.23
CA ASN A 108 -15.58 -3.58 5.89
C ASN A 108 -14.64 -2.69 6.73
N ALA A 109 -13.34 -2.95 6.72
CA ALA A 109 -12.39 -2.17 7.48
C ALA A 109 -12.15 -0.78 6.86
N ILE A 110 -11.88 0.19 7.70
CA ILE A 110 -11.41 1.52 7.31
C ILE A 110 -9.91 1.56 7.52
N LEU A 111 -9.17 1.86 6.45
CA LEU A 111 -7.72 2.06 6.52
C LEU A 111 -7.42 3.54 6.63
N ARG A 112 -6.76 3.96 7.73
CA ARG A 112 -6.33 5.34 7.93
C ARG A 112 -4.84 5.38 8.24
N PHE A 113 -4.10 6.24 7.54
CA PHE A 113 -2.67 6.42 7.78
C PHE A 113 -2.21 7.84 7.45
N PRO A 114 -1.23 8.38 8.22
CA PRO A 114 -0.58 9.64 7.88
C PRO A 114 0.60 9.42 6.93
N VAL A 115 0.86 10.41 6.09
CA VAL A 115 2.03 10.49 5.22
C VAL A 115 2.64 11.88 5.35
N THR A 116 3.92 11.97 5.69
CA THR A 116 4.67 13.22 5.59
C THR A 116 5.39 13.26 4.25
N TYR A 117 5.03 14.22 3.42
CA TYR A 117 5.60 14.38 2.09
C TYR A 117 5.99 15.84 1.86
N ARG A 118 7.26 16.09 1.54
CA ARG A 118 7.83 17.45 1.33
C ARG A 118 7.50 18.43 2.44
N GLY A 119 7.52 17.97 3.71
CA GLY A 119 7.22 18.78 4.87
C GLY A 119 5.74 19.09 5.08
N GLN A 120 4.83 18.49 4.33
CA GLN A 120 3.40 18.56 4.50
C GLN A 120 2.88 17.25 5.11
N MET A 121 1.94 17.30 6.05
CA MET A 121 1.31 16.10 6.61
C MET A 121 -0.06 15.88 5.97
N LEU A 122 -0.18 14.78 5.26
CA LEU A 122 -1.41 14.27 4.66
C LEU A 122 -1.95 13.12 5.50
N GLU A 123 -3.23 13.12 5.81
CA GLU A 123 -3.94 11.94 6.28
C GLU A 123 -4.76 11.36 5.13
N VAL A 124 -4.63 10.06 4.92
CA VAL A 124 -5.40 9.29 3.95
C VAL A 124 -6.32 8.36 4.71
N GLU A 125 -7.62 8.44 4.43
CA GLU A 125 -8.64 7.54 4.98
C GLU A 125 -9.36 6.84 3.82
N ILE A 126 -9.24 5.53 3.74
CA ILE A 126 -9.88 4.69 2.73
C ILE A 126 -11.06 4.00 3.41
N GLY A 127 -12.26 4.47 3.09
CA GLY A 127 -13.52 3.92 3.55
C GLY A 127 -14.09 2.87 2.58
N LEU A 128 -15.37 2.53 2.77
CA LEU A 128 -16.06 1.52 1.95
C LEU A 128 -16.26 1.99 0.51
N GLU A 129 -16.70 3.23 0.34
CA GLU A 129 -17.07 3.80 -0.95
C GLU A 129 -16.16 4.94 -1.38
N ASN A 130 -15.49 5.58 -0.42
CA ASN A 130 -14.75 6.81 -0.65
C ASN A 130 -13.38 6.79 0.01
N VAL A 131 -12.46 7.52 -0.60
CA VAL A 131 -11.18 7.90 -0.03
C VAL A 131 -11.22 9.37 0.33
N LYS A 132 -10.88 9.69 1.58
CA LYS A 132 -10.74 11.06 2.06
C LYS A 132 -9.27 11.39 2.23
N TYR A 133 -8.86 12.50 1.66
CA TYR A 133 -7.55 13.11 1.82
C TYR A 133 -7.68 14.37 2.66
N THR A 134 -6.86 14.51 3.70
CA THR A 134 -6.89 15.68 4.59
C THR A 134 -5.48 16.22 4.79
N LEU A 135 -5.21 17.45 4.36
CA LEU A 135 -3.97 18.17 4.69
C LEU A 135 -4.02 18.59 6.16
N ARG A 136 -3.31 17.87 7.02
CA ARG A 136 -3.27 18.12 8.47
C ARG A 136 -2.31 19.23 8.84
N GLU A 137 -1.15 19.25 8.19
CA GLU A 137 -0.11 20.25 8.43
C GLU A 137 0.49 20.70 7.09
N GLY A 138 0.71 22.00 6.96
CA GLY A 138 1.33 22.58 5.79
C GLY A 138 0.51 23.73 5.16
N ILE A 139 0.96 24.17 3.99
CA ILE A 139 0.34 25.27 3.25
C ILE A 139 -0.48 24.74 2.07
N SER A 140 0.14 23.89 1.25
CA SER A 140 -0.51 23.29 0.10
C SER A 140 0.20 21.99 -0.31
N LEU A 141 -0.57 21.05 -0.80
CA LEU A 141 -0.07 19.78 -1.31
C LEU A 141 -0.87 19.36 -2.55
N THR A 142 -0.15 19.06 -3.63
CA THR A 142 -0.74 18.43 -4.82
C THR A 142 -0.48 16.94 -4.76
N ILE A 143 -1.53 16.15 -4.93
CA ILE A 143 -1.50 14.69 -5.01
C ILE A 143 -2.29 14.23 -6.22
N ARG A 144 -2.19 12.95 -6.58
CA ARG A 144 -3.07 12.32 -7.56
C ARG A 144 -3.88 11.21 -6.90
N HIS A 145 -5.17 11.19 -7.19
CA HIS A 145 -6.04 10.04 -6.96
C HIS A 145 -6.26 9.37 -8.31
N GLU A 146 -5.64 8.21 -8.47
CA GLU A 146 -5.56 7.54 -9.77
C GLU A 146 -4.94 8.48 -10.82
N THR A 147 -5.71 8.91 -11.82
CA THR A 147 -5.26 9.83 -12.86
C THR A 147 -5.64 11.29 -12.59
N GLU A 148 -6.48 11.54 -11.55
CA GLU A 148 -6.98 12.89 -11.24
C GLU A 148 -6.03 13.62 -10.29
N GLU A 149 -5.62 14.83 -10.66
CA GLU A 149 -4.85 15.70 -9.80
C GLU A 149 -5.76 16.41 -8.78
N ILE A 150 -5.33 16.44 -7.52
CA ILE A 150 -6.03 17.06 -6.39
C ILE A 150 -5.09 18.07 -5.75
N GLN A 151 -5.51 19.30 -5.62
CA GLN A 151 -4.81 20.31 -4.85
C GLN A 151 -5.50 20.53 -3.50
N LEU A 152 -4.77 20.28 -2.42
CA LEU A 152 -5.17 20.57 -1.06
C LEU A 152 -4.46 21.84 -0.59
N THR A 153 -5.18 22.72 0.09
CA THR A 153 -4.62 23.96 0.66
C THR A 153 -5.07 24.11 2.11
N ARG A 154 -4.47 25.05 2.83
CA ARG A 154 -4.91 25.36 4.20
C ARG A 154 -6.37 25.81 4.27
N GLU A 155 -6.86 26.51 3.24
CA GLU A 155 -8.24 26.99 3.14
C GLU A 155 -9.21 25.89 2.71
N ASN A 156 -8.74 24.94 1.89
CA ASN A 156 -9.47 23.77 1.41
C ASN A 156 -8.67 22.51 1.69
N PRO A 157 -8.61 22.07 2.97
CA PRO A 157 -7.70 21.01 3.38
C PRO A 157 -8.19 19.59 3.06
N GLU A 158 -9.43 19.45 2.60
CA GLU A 158 -10.05 18.13 2.41
C GLU A 158 -10.49 17.89 0.97
N SER A 159 -10.37 16.65 0.54
CA SER A 159 -10.93 16.16 -0.72
C SER A 159 -11.39 14.72 -0.57
N VAL A 160 -12.53 14.40 -1.19
CA VAL A 160 -13.12 13.06 -1.18
C VAL A 160 -13.23 12.55 -2.61
N ARG A 161 -12.86 11.29 -2.82
CA ARG A 161 -12.94 10.61 -4.12
C ARG A 161 -13.56 9.23 -3.92
N PRO A 162 -14.26 8.69 -4.93
CA PRO A 162 -14.75 7.32 -4.86
C PRO A 162 -13.60 6.33 -4.83
N VAL A 163 -13.75 5.20 -4.15
CA VAL A 163 -12.88 4.05 -4.33
C VAL A 163 -13.30 3.39 -5.63
N SER A 164 -12.38 3.29 -6.61
CA SER A 164 -12.67 2.55 -7.82
C SER A 164 -12.87 1.08 -7.48
N GLY A 165 -13.99 0.53 -7.91
CA GLY A 165 -14.24 -0.91 -7.80
C GLY A 165 -13.13 -1.69 -8.52
N GLY A 166 -12.50 -2.62 -7.82
CA GLY A 166 -11.51 -3.54 -8.38
C GLY A 166 -12.11 -4.45 -9.44
#